data_cf6026dfa1d34a1374043da4d9c91394
#
_entry.id   cf6026dfa1d34a1374043da4d9c91394
#
_cell.length_a   1.000
_cell.length_b   1.000
_cell.length_c   1.000
_cell.angle_alpha   90.00
_cell.angle_beta   90.00
_cell.angle_gamma   90.00
#
_symmetry.space_group_name_H-M   'P 1'
#
loop_
_entity.id
_entity.type
_entity.pdbx_description
1 polymer ?
#
loop_
_entity_poly.entity_id
_entity_poly.type
_entity_poly.pdbx_seq_one_letter_code
_entity_poly.pdbx_strand_id
1 'polypeptide(L)'
;TISKMISEKKSNRYNADIIRSLNSRKHEGERECKVCRRIARLIDDKCPVCLALEKMSGSILYENYFTVMSEPDKDALPLPENRYLAADTKESLLKRMESENYVRCYTKNEIYIGKHVTTKLWVGDYTTGDTFEKLAEQAEGVERIGILRADVDNLGTTFVYGLQRPD
;
A
#
# COMPACT_ATOMS: atom_id res chain seq x y z
N THR A 1 -11.47 2.57 -26.89
CA THR A 1 -11.51 1.69 -25.71
C THR A 1 -10.70 2.31 -24.57
N ILE A 2 -11.06 2.04 -23.31
CA ILE A 2 -10.38 2.55 -22.11
C ILE A 2 -8.89 2.23 -22.12
N SER A 3 -8.52 1.03 -22.54
CA SER A 3 -7.12 0.59 -22.67
C SER A 3 -6.30 1.48 -23.62
N LYS A 4 -6.87 1.87 -24.75
CA LYS A 4 -6.22 2.80 -25.70
C LYS A 4 -6.00 4.17 -25.09
N MET A 5 -7.00 4.72 -24.41
CA MET A 5 -6.89 6.02 -23.72
C MET A 5 -5.84 6.00 -22.60
N ILE A 6 -5.74 4.90 -21.86
CA ILE A 6 -4.71 4.73 -20.82
C ILE A 6 -3.31 4.67 -21.45
N SER A 7 -3.16 3.93 -22.55
CA SER A 7 -1.88 3.83 -23.27
C SER A 7 -1.45 5.18 -23.86
N GLU A 8 -2.37 5.93 -24.46
CA GLU A 8 -2.11 7.28 -24.95
C GLU A 8 -1.70 8.24 -23.82
N LYS A 9 -2.38 8.22 -22.68
CA LYS A 9 -2.01 9.02 -21.52
C LYS A 9 -0.65 8.64 -20.95
N LYS A 10 -0.31 7.36 -20.93
CA LYS A 10 1.02 6.90 -20.49
C LYS A 10 2.12 7.36 -21.44
N SER A 11 1.90 7.28 -22.74
CA SER A 11 2.86 7.70 -23.77
C SER A 11 3.08 9.21 -23.77
N ASN A 12 2.04 9.99 -23.51
CA ASN A 12 2.08 11.47 -23.49
C ASN A 12 2.31 12.06 -22.08
N ARG A 13 2.83 11.26 -21.14
CA ARG A 13 3.05 11.71 -19.76
C ARG A 13 4.07 12.83 -19.65
N TYR A 14 5.05 12.87 -20.53
CA TYR A 14 6.13 13.85 -20.54
C TYR A 14 6.12 14.60 -21.87
N ASN A 15 5.67 15.85 -21.86
CA ASN A 15 5.81 16.75 -22.99
C ASN A 15 7.20 17.41 -23.00
N ALA A 16 7.54 18.11 -24.08
CA ALA A 16 8.84 18.75 -24.25
C ALA A 16 9.15 19.77 -23.12
N ASP A 17 8.14 20.47 -22.61
CA ASP A 17 8.31 21.49 -21.56
C ASP A 17 8.58 20.86 -20.21
N ILE A 18 7.92 19.75 -19.90
CA ILE A 18 8.20 18.96 -18.70
C ILE A 18 9.63 18.41 -18.76
N ILE A 19 10.06 17.87 -19.91
CA ILE A 19 11.41 17.33 -20.09
C ILE A 19 12.45 18.44 -19.95
N ARG A 20 12.23 19.61 -20.57
CA ARG A 20 13.13 20.77 -20.40
C ARG A 20 13.21 21.21 -18.94
N SER A 21 12.07 21.30 -18.26
CA SER A 21 12.01 21.64 -16.83
C SER A 21 12.77 20.63 -15.95
N LEU A 22 12.65 19.36 -16.23
CA LEU A 22 13.40 18.30 -15.50
C LEU A 22 14.91 18.43 -15.74
N ASN A 23 15.33 18.65 -17.00
CA ASN A 23 16.75 18.76 -17.36
C ASN A 23 17.38 20.07 -16.90
N SER A 24 16.61 21.15 -16.73
CA SER A 24 17.10 22.45 -16.26
C SER A 24 17.28 22.52 -14.73
N ARG A 25 16.79 21.55 -13.99
CA ARG A 25 16.95 21.52 -12.53
C ARG A 25 18.40 21.25 -12.18
N LYS A 26 19.01 22.17 -11.42
CA LYS A 26 20.34 21.93 -10.83
C LYS A 26 20.27 20.77 -9.88
N HIS A 27 21.22 19.87 -9.98
CA HIS A 27 21.36 18.73 -9.08
C HIS A 27 21.89 19.25 -7.73
N GLU A 28 21.04 19.26 -6.73
CA GLU A 28 21.42 19.64 -5.36
C GLU A 28 21.50 18.37 -4.52
N GLY A 29 22.64 17.70 -4.55
CA GLY A 29 22.84 16.42 -3.86
C GLY A 29 22.55 16.43 -2.37
N GLU A 30 22.71 17.59 -1.73
CA GLU A 30 22.38 17.79 -0.29
C GLU A 30 20.87 17.75 0.01
N ARG A 31 20.04 17.86 -1.02
CA ARG A 31 18.57 17.82 -0.91
C ARG A 31 17.97 16.54 -1.45
N GLU A 32 18.79 15.58 -1.85
CA GLU A 32 18.33 14.25 -2.28
C GLU A 32 18.10 13.32 -1.10
N CYS A 33 16.89 12.78 -1.03
CA CYS A 33 16.59 11.72 -0.09
C CYS A 33 17.48 10.50 -0.32
N LYS A 34 18.22 10.05 0.68
CA LYS A 34 19.11 8.88 0.55
C LYS A 34 18.37 7.56 0.25
N VAL A 35 17.06 7.51 0.52
CA VAL A 35 16.23 6.32 0.28
C VAL A 35 15.65 6.31 -1.13
N CYS A 36 14.88 7.35 -1.52
CA CYS A 36 14.12 7.36 -2.77
C CYS A 36 14.70 8.28 -3.85
N ARG A 37 15.80 8.99 -3.57
CA ARG A 37 16.49 9.93 -4.45
C ARG A 37 15.63 11.12 -4.90
N ARG A 38 14.51 11.37 -4.25
CA ARG A 38 13.66 12.52 -4.52
C ARG A 38 14.27 13.77 -3.89
N ILE A 39 14.23 14.88 -4.61
CA ILE A 39 14.60 16.20 -4.10
C ILE A 39 13.45 16.70 -3.23
N ALA A 40 13.72 16.97 -1.96
CA ALA A 40 12.76 17.44 -0.98
C ALA A 40 13.47 18.17 0.18
N ARG A 41 12.69 18.78 1.07
CA ARG A 41 13.21 19.16 2.39
C ARG A 41 13.47 17.87 3.18
N LEU A 42 14.71 17.65 3.60
CA LEU A 42 15.11 16.44 4.31
C LEU A 42 15.05 16.62 5.81
N ILE A 43 14.74 15.55 6.51
CA ILE A 43 14.88 15.35 7.94
C ILE A 43 15.70 14.06 8.09
N ASP A 44 16.86 14.13 8.70
CA ASP A 44 17.79 12.98 8.84
C ASP A 44 18.07 12.28 7.49
N ASP A 45 18.39 13.06 6.46
CA ASP A 45 18.67 12.59 5.10
C ASP A 45 17.49 11.89 4.37
N LYS A 46 16.30 11.95 4.90
CA LYS A 46 15.08 11.34 4.34
C LYS A 46 14.02 12.38 4.01
N CYS A 47 13.30 12.18 2.93
CA CYS A 47 12.14 13.01 2.62
C CYS A 47 10.96 12.65 3.56
N PRO A 48 9.98 13.56 3.73
CA PRO A 48 8.85 13.32 4.63
C PRO A 48 8.09 12.01 4.34
N VAL A 49 7.99 11.62 3.07
CA VAL A 49 7.33 10.37 2.67
C VAL A 49 8.12 9.15 3.15
N CYS A 50 9.44 9.11 2.92
CA CYS A 50 10.27 7.99 3.35
C CYS A 50 10.32 7.88 4.87
N LEU A 51 10.37 9.01 5.56
CA LEU A 51 10.33 9.05 7.02
C LEU A 51 8.99 8.52 7.56
N ALA A 52 7.87 8.94 6.95
CA ALA A 52 6.55 8.45 7.34
C ALA A 52 6.38 6.95 7.05
N LEU A 53 6.88 6.46 5.90
CA LEU A 53 6.87 5.03 5.59
C LEU A 53 7.68 4.20 6.58
N GLU A 54 8.85 4.68 6.99
CA GLU A 54 9.68 4.02 7.99
C GLU A 54 8.96 3.91 9.34
N LYS A 55 8.37 5.01 9.80
CA LYS A 55 7.59 5.04 11.04
C LYS A 55 6.37 4.13 11.00
N MET A 56 5.67 4.12 9.87
CA MET A 56 4.46 3.31 9.66
C MET A 56 4.77 1.82 9.44
N SER A 57 5.99 1.47 9.04
CA SER A 57 6.34 0.09 8.63
C SER A 57 6.04 -0.95 9.70
N GLY A 58 6.32 -0.64 10.98
CA GLY A 58 6.01 -1.52 12.10
C GLY A 58 4.51 -1.73 12.29
N SER A 59 3.73 -0.66 12.19
CA SER A 59 2.27 -0.72 12.40
C SER A 59 1.53 -1.42 11.25
N ILE A 60 1.99 -1.27 10.00
CA ILE A 60 1.35 -1.92 8.83
C ILE A 60 1.29 -3.44 8.96
N LEU A 61 2.29 -4.06 9.58
CA LEU A 61 2.35 -5.51 9.72
C LEU A 61 1.30 -6.04 10.70
N TYR A 62 1.08 -5.32 11.79
CA TYR A 62 0.27 -5.79 12.92
C TYR A 62 -1.13 -5.18 12.95
N GLU A 63 -1.29 -3.95 12.45
CA GLU A 63 -2.58 -3.31 12.45
C GLU A 63 -3.48 -3.80 11.31
N ASN A 64 -4.77 -3.91 11.60
CA ASN A 64 -5.78 -4.39 10.65
C ASN A 64 -6.61 -3.28 10.03
N TYR A 65 -6.46 -2.06 10.51
CA TYR A 65 -7.28 -0.92 10.13
C TYR A 65 -6.43 0.22 9.61
N PHE A 66 -6.89 0.87 8.55
CA PHE A 66 -6.18 2.00 7.94
C PHE A 66 -7.17 3.12 7.66
N THR A 67 -6.92 4.27 8.25
CA THR A 67 -7.80 5.44 8.14
C THR A 67 -7.21 6.49 7.24
N VAL A 68 -8.00 7.01 6.31
CA VAL A 68 -7.66 8.17 5.51
C VAL A 68 -8.32 9.40 6.11
N MET A 69 -7.51 10.43 6.35
CA MET A 69 -7.92 11.69 6.96
C MET A 69 -7.62 12.88 6.05
N SER A 70 -8.33 13.98 6.24
CA SER A 70 -8.11 15.26 5.52
C SER A 70 -7.03 16.14 6.15
N GLU A 71 -6.64 15.88 7.38
CA GLU A 71 -5.62 16.62 8.10
C GLU A 71 -4.44 15.73 8.52
N PRO A 72 -3.23 16.31 8.67
CA PRO A 72 -2.06 15.58 9.10
C PRO A 72 -2.24 15.06 10.52
N ASP A 73 -1.79 13.84 10.75
CA ASP A 73 -1.68 13.27 12.08
C ASP A 73 -0.26 12.74 12.30
N LYS A 74 0.09 12.53 13.55
CA LYS A 74 1.40 12.00 13.93
C LYS A 74 1.60 10.63 13.28
N ASP A 75 2.73 10.50 12.61
CA ASP A 75 3.16 9.25 11.95
C ASP A 75 2.27 8.80 10.77
N ALA A 76 1.31 9.61 10.33
CA ALA A 76 0.50 9.33 9.16
C ALA A 76 1.29 9.53 7.85
N LEU A 77 1.06 8.65 6.88
CA LEU A 77 1.67 8.73 5.56
C LEU A 77 0.95 9.81 4.72
N PRO A 78 1.67 10.82 4.22
CA PRO A 78 1.07 11.81 3.32
C PRO A 78 0.71 11.16 1.98
N LEU A 79 -0.53 11.34 1.56
CA LEU A 79 -1.08 10.91 0.28
C LEU A 79 -1.30 12.14 -0.64
N PRO A 80 -1.55 11.94 -1.95
CA PRO A 80 -2.01 13.00 -2.83
C PRO A 80 -3.28 13.70 -2.31
N GLU A 81 -3.54 14.92 -2.79
CA GLU A 81 -4.72 15.71 -2.47
C GLU A 81 -4.86 16.08 -0.98
N ASN A 82 -3.75 16.29 -0.29
CA ASN A 82 -3.73 16.60 1.14
C ASN A 82 -4.49 15.57 2.00
N ARG A 83 -4.29 14.31 1.69
CA ARG A 83 -4.81 13.21 2.49
C ARG A 83 -3.68 12.55 3.27
N TYR A 84 -4.04 11.86 4.32
CA TYR A 84 -3.11 11.22 5.24
C TYR A 84 -3.63 9.84 5.61
N LEU A 85 -2.77 8.82 5.53
CA LEU A 85 -3.10 7.45 5.88
C LEU A 85 -2.45 7.11 7.23
N ALA A 86 -3.25 6.69 8.18
CA ALA A 86 -2.79 6.16 9.46
C ALA A 86 -3.11 4.67 9.57
N ALA A 87 -2.23 3.92 10.22
CA ALA A 87 -2.52 2.56 10.66
C ALA A 87 -3.09 2.62 12.08
N ASP A 88 -4.18 1.94 12.32
CA ASP A 88 -4.98 2.09 13.53
C ASP A 88 -5.32 0.75 14.20
N THR A 89 -5.44 0.79 15.52
CA THR A 89 -6.21 -0.21 16.26
C THR A 89 -7.71 0.01 16.04
N LYS A 90 -8.54 -0.96 16.41
CA LYS A 90 -10.00 -0.84 16.32
C LYS A 90 -10.54 0.35 17.11
N GLU A 91 -10.02 0.56 18.30
CA GLU A 91 -10.43 1.65 19.18
C GLU A 91 -10.05 3.02 18.59
N SER A 92 -8.85 3.13 18.04
CA SER A 92 -8.37 4.34 17.35
C SER A 92 -9.23 4.66 16.14
N LEU A 93 -9.53 3.65 15.31
CA LEU A 93 -10.40 3.82 14.15
C LEU A 93 -11.78 4.34 14.54
N LEU A 94 -12.44 3.75 15.54
CA LEU A 94 -13.78 4.17 15.97
C LEU A 94 -13.76 5.65 16.42
N LYS A 95 -12.77 6.08 17.17
CA LYS A 95 -12.59 7.49 17.56
C LYS A 95 -12.40 8.41 16.34
N ARG A 96 -11.60 7.98 15.35
CA ARG A 96 -11.38 8.76 14.13
C ARG A 96 -12.64 8.86 13.26
N MET A 97 -13.46 7.82 13.22
CA MET A 97 -14.74 7.84 12.48
C MET A 97 -15.73 8.88 13.00
N GLU A 98 -15.60 9.30 14.26
CA GLU A 98 -16.42 10.36 14.86
C GLU A 98 -15.83 11.77 14.59
N SER A 99 -14.64 11.88 14.04
CA SER A 99 -13.99 13.18 13.77
C SER A 99 -14.40 13.75 12.42
N GLU A 100 -14.45 15.08 12.31
CA GLU A 100 -14.73 15.80 11.06
C GLU A 100 -13.66 15.56 9.99
N ASN A 101 -12.46 15.16 10.38
CA ASN A 101 -11.33 14.91 9.50
C ASN A 101 -11.32 13.52 8.87
N TYR A 102 -12.26 12.66 9.26
CA TYR A 102 -12.39 11.33 8.71
C TYR A 102 -12.90 11.36 7.27
N VAL A 103 -12.23 10.62 6.38
CA VAL A 103 -12.61 10.49 4.98
C VAL A 103 -13.14 9.10 4.67
N ARG A 104 -12.36 8.06 4.99
CA ARG A 104 -12.71 6.66 4.80
C ARG A 104 -11.74 5.75 5.54
N CYS A 105 -12.12 4.48 5.64
CA CYS A 105 -11.23 3.46 6.18
C CYS A 105 -11.17 2.21 5.31
N TYR A 106 -10.05 1.51 5.45
CA TYR A 106 -9.79 0.20 4.88
C TYR A 106 -9.53 -0.78 5.99
N THR A 107 -9.92 -2.03 5.80
CA THR A 107 -9.70 -3.10 6.77
C THR A 107 -9.14 -4.34 6.11
N LYS A 108 -8.22 -5.01 6.78
CA LYS A 108 -7.74 -6.33 6.33
C LYS A 108 -8.85 -7.36 6.55
N ASN A 109 -9.30 -7.98 5.45
CA ASN A 109 -10.23 -9.12 5.47
C ASN A 109 -11.62 -8.92 6.09
N GLU A 110 -11.96 -7.72 6.54
CA GLU A 110 -13.27 -7.39 7.12
C GLU A 110 -14.04 -6.40 6.25
N ILE A 111 -15.38 -6.42 6.29
CA ILE A 111 -16.27 -5.46 5.61
C ILE A 111 -16.97 -4.55 6.62
N TYR A 112 -17.17 -5.05 7.83
CA TYR A 112 -17.93 -4.35 8.86
C TYR A 112 -17.11 -4.17 10.12
N ILE A 113 -17.21 -2.97 10.71
CA ILE A 113 -16.75 -2.68 12.06
C ILE A 113 -17.94 -2.17 12.84
N GLY A 114 -18.58 -3.04 13.62
CA GLY A 114 -19.82 -2.72 14.27
C GLY A 114 -20.90 -2.34 13.25
N LYS A 115 -21.37 -1.08 13.29
CA LYS A 115 -22.38 -0.54 12.36
C LYS A 115 -21.80 0.08 11.08
N HIS A 116 -20.48 0.19 10.99
CA HIS A 116 -19.81 0.91 9.92
C HIS A 116 -19.37 -0.05 8.82
N VAL A 117 -19.61 0.34 7.57
CA VAL A 117 -19.09 -0.35 6.37
C VAL A 117 -17.71 0.18 6.07
N THR A 118 -16.76 -0.72 5.79
CA THR A 118 -15.39 -0.40 5.48
C THR A 118 -15.02 -0.92 4.11
N THR A 119 -13.96 -0.40 3.53
CA THR A 119 -13.40 -0.95 2.29
C THR A 119 -12.47 -2.11 2.63
N LYS A 120 -12.88 -3.32 2.26
CA LYS A 120 -12.10 -4.53 2.51
C LYS A 120 -10.85 -4.59 1.64
N LEU A 121 -9.71 -4.79 2.27
CA LEU A 121 -8.46 -5.20 1.63
C LEU A 121 -8.31 -6.71 1.77
N TRP A 122 -8.18 -7.39 0.65
CA TRP A 122 -7.89 -8.82 0.63
C TRP A 122 -6.40 -9.03 0.88
N VAL A 123 -6.07 -9.43 2.09
CA VAL A 123 -4.69 -9.69 2.51
C VAL A 123 -4.55 -11.18 2.77
N GLY A 124 -3.53 -11.80 2.21
CA GLY A 124 -3.16 -13.19 2.51
C GLY A 124 -2.54 -13.28 3.89
N ASP A 125 -3.38 -13.45 4.89
CA ASP A 125 -2.99 -13.59 6.28
C ASP A 125 -3.50 -14.95 6.81
N TYR A 126 -2.90 -16.00 6.26
CA TYR A 126 -3.27 -17.38 6.55
C TYR A 126 -2.18 -18.12 7.32
N THR A 127 -1.14 -17.40 7.77
CA THR A 127 -0.03 -18.01 8.49
C THR A 127 -0.35 -18.13 9.97
N THR A 128 0.01 -19.26 10.55
CA THR A 128 -0.11 -19.53 11.98
C THR A 128 1.19 -19.29 12.75
N GLY A 129 2.24 -18.86 12.05
CA GLY A 129 3.56 -18.55 12.62
C GLY A 129 4.20 -17.33 12.00
N ASP A 130 4.98 -16.60 12.78
CA ASP A 130 5.63 -15.34 12.37
C ASP A 130 6.97 -15.59 11.66
N THR A 131 7.58 -16.76 11.88
CA THR A 131 8.87 -17.15 11.31
C THR A 131 8.81 -18.51 10.66
N PHE A 132 9.77 -18.81 9.80
CA PHE A 132 9.84 -20.12 9.15
C PHE A 132 10.07 -21.26 10.15
N GLU A 133 10.79 -20.98 11.23
CA GLU A 133 11.00 -21.94 12.31
C GLU A 133 9.68 -22.31 12.98
N LYS A 134 8.87 -21.32 13.38
CA LYS A 134 7.54 -21.54 13.96
C LYS A 134 6.58 -22.26 13.03
N LEU A 135 6.70 -22.05 11.72
CA LEU A 135 5.92 -22.80 10.73
C LEU A 135 6.41 -24.26 10.64
N ALA A 136 7.72 -24.49 10.71
CA ALA A 136 8.30 -25.83 10.68
C ALA A 136 7.98 -26.66 11.94
N GLU A 137 7.91 -26.03 13.11
CA GLU A 137 7.53 -26.65 14.39
C GLU A 137 6.13 -27.30 14.35
N GLN A 138 5.26 -26.89 13.41
CA GLN A 138 3.92 -27.49 13.24
C GLN A 138 3.92 -28.77 12.40
N ALA A 139 5.06 -29.14 11.84
CA ALA A 139 5.16 -30.36 11.03
C ALA A 139 5.11 -31.62 11.90
N GLU A 140 4.40 -32.66 11.42
CA GLU A 140 4.46 -33.96 12.01
C GLU A 140 5.71 -34.71 11.51
N GLY A 141 6.62 -35.05 12.40
CA GLY A 141 7.87 -35.77 12.09
C GLY A 141 9.07 -34.81 11.95
N VAL A 142 9.69 -34.76 10.79
CA VAL A 142 10.84 -33.85 10.58
C VAL A 142 10.38 -32.45 10.36
N GLU A 143 10.87 -31.49 11.14
CA GLU A 143 10.59 -30.06 11.03
C GLU A 143 11.09 -29.52 9.69
N ARG A 144 10.20 -29.45 8.71
CA ARG A 144 10.48 -28.94 7.35
C ARG A 144 9.32 -28.13 6.83
N ILE A 145 9.64 -27.14 5.99
CA ILE A 145 8.68 -26.33 5.26
C ILE A 145 8.60 -26.85 3.83
N GLY A 146 7.38 -27.11 3.36
CA GLY A 146 7.11 -27.36 1.96
C GLY A 146 6.82 -26.05 1.22
N ILE A 147 7.49 -25.82 0.09
CA ILE A 147 7.22 -24.67 -0.77
C ILE A 147 6.50 -25.16 -2.02
N LEU A 148 5.23 -24.76 -2.17
CA LEU A 148 4.47 -24.94 -3.40
C LEU A 148 4.52 -23.67 -4.23
N ARG A 149 4.94 -23.80 -5.49
CA ARG A 149 4.84 -22.76 -6.48
C ARG A 149 3.89 -23.21 -7.59
N ALA A 150 2.82 -22.47 -7.78
CA ALA A 150 1.84 -22.74 -8.84
C ALA A 150 1.74 -21.54 -9.76
N ASP A 151 1.53 -21.79 -11.04
CA ASP A 151 1.21 -20.77 -12.05
C ASP A 151 -0.11 -21.14 -12.72
N VAL A 152 -0.83 -20.12 -13.17
CA VAL A 152 -2.13 -20.32 -13.84
C VAL A 152 -1.94 -20.13 -15.33
N ASP A 153 -2.06 -21.22 -16.05
CA ASP A 153 -2.02 -21.19 -17.51
C ASP A 153 -3.22 -20.42 -18.10
N ASN A 154 -2.95 -19.70 -19.18
CA ASN A 154 -3.98 -18.97 -19.92
C ASN A 154 -4.74 -17.90 -19.11
N LEU A 155 -4.15 -17.35 -18.05
CA LEU A 155 -4.78 -16.34 -17.19
C LEU A 155 -5.32 -15.14 -18.00
N GLY A 156 -4.59 -14.70 -19.03
CA GLY A 156 -5.02 -13.62 -19.93
C GLY A 156 -6.31 -13.95 -20.66
N THR A 157 -6.46 -15.19 -21.15
CA THR A 157 -7.67 -15.68 -21.81
C THR A 157 -8.84 -15.73 -20.83
N THR A 158 -8.60 -16.18 -19.62
CA THR A 158 -9.60 -16.25 -18.56
C THR A 158 -10.14 -14.86 -18.20
N PHE A 159 -9.29 -13.83 -18.16
CA PHE A 159 -9.73 -12.45 -17.91
C PHE A 159 -10.55 -11.85 -19.07
N VAL A 160 -10.30 -12.29 -20.31
CA VAL A 160 -11.03 -11.76 -21.48
C VAL A 160 -12.37 -12.47 -21.67
N TYR A 161 -12.41 -13.78 -21.54
CA TYR A 161 -13.57 -14.62 -21.85
C TYR A 161 -14.32 -15.16 -20.64
N GLY A 162 -13.77 -14.96 -19.42
CA GLY A 162 -14.33 -15.53 -18.20
C GLY A 162 -14.00 -17.02 -18.02
N LEU A 163 -14.41 -17.56 -16.90
CA LEU A 163 -14.37 -19.00 -16.65
C LEU A 163 -15.57 -19.64 -17.33
N GLN A 164 -15.32 -20.42 -18.37
CA GLN A 164 -16.36 -21.25 -18.98
C GLN A 164 -16.69 -22.38 -17.99
N ARG A 165 -17.96 -22.52 -17.64
CA ARG A 165 -18.40 -23.70 -16.89
C ARG A 165 -18.30 -24.90 -17.81
N PRO A 166 -17.67 -26.01 -17.39
CA PRO A 166 -17.82 -27.26 -18.13
C PRO A 166 -19.31 -27.64 -18.09
N ASP A 167 -19.86 -27.91 -19.26
CA ASP A 167 -21.22 -28.41 -19.44
C ASP A 167 -21.39 -29.80 -18.81
#